data_6b173b0cfd46506af4f670c72add2c8d
#
_entry.id   6b173b0cfd46506af4f670c72add2c8d
#
_cell.length_a   1.000
_cell.length_b   1.000
_cell.length_c   1.000
_cell.angle_alpha   90.00
_cell.angle_beta   90.00
_cell.angle_gamma   90.00
#
_symmetry.space_group_name_H-M   'P 1'
#
loop_
_entity.id
_entity.type
_entity.pdbx_description
1 polymer ?
#
loop_
_entity_poly.entity_id
_entity_poly.type
_entity_poly.pdbx_seq_one_letter_code
_entity_poly.pdbx_strand_id
1 'polypeptide(L)'
;MNLIISTMLLILTNQYSIETPNYKLVKKYKNFEIRDYEEMIVAHTKIKRTFRESNSTGFRRIANYIFGGNDKSMEIAMTAPVLTKFPSDINSNIFEVSFVMPKEHNLKSLPSPDLETVSISERQLGRVAVFKFGGWATENRTKYYIDQLINSLKKERIDAVGDIMVAQYNSPWVMPPFRKNEIIIAIK
;
A
#
# COMPACT_ATOMS: atom_id res chain seq x y z
N MET A 1 -1.13 -59.63 12.88
CA MET A 1 -1.75 -58.84 11.81
C MET A 1 -1.97 -57.44 12.37
N ASN A 2 -0.93 -56.59 12.22
CA ASN A 2 -0.86 -55.29 12.87
C ASN A 2 -1.44 -54.23 11.95
N LEU A 3 -2.51 -53.60 12.40
CA LEU A 3 -3.17 -52.49 11.72
C LEU A 3 -2.39 -51.20 12.08
N ILE A 4 -1.60 -50.68 11.14
CA ILE A 4 -0.94 -49.39 11.31
C ILE A 4 -1.98 -48.31 10.93
N ILE A 5 -2.54 -47.66 11.93
CA ILE A 5 -3.38 -46.49 11.74
C ILE A 5 -2.44 -45.31 11.48
N SER A 6 -2.33 -44.93 10.21
CA SER A 6 -1.64 -43.70 9.79
C SER A 6 -2.51 -42.50 10.12
N THR A 7 -2.29 -41.89 11.24
CA THR A 7 -2.87 -40.57 11.57
C THR A 7 -2.16 -39.52 10.73
N MET A 8 -2.74 -39.19 9.58
CA MET A 8 -2.37 -38.07 8.75
C MET A 8 -2.77 -36.79 9.50
N LEU A 9 -1.80 -36.20 10.20
CA LEU A 9 -1.95 -34.91 10.86
C LEU A 9 -2.12 -33.82 9.79
N LEU A 10 -3.35 -33.44 9.48
CA LEU A 10 -3.68 -32.27 8.67
C LEU A 10 -3.22 -31.04 9.48
N ILE A 11 -2.03 -30.57 9.21
CA ILE A 11 -1.57 -29.25 9.64
C ILE A 11 -2.36 -28.27 8.77
N LEU A 12 -3.49 -27.79 9.28
CA LEU A 12 -4.17 -26.60 8.78
C LEU A 12 -3.22 -25.42 9.03
N THR A 13 -2.33 -25.16 8.07
CA THR A 13 -1.61 -23.89 8.02
C THR A 13 -2.65 -22.82 7.71
N ASN A 14 -3.11 -22.17 8.76
CA ASN A 14 -3.89 -20.96 8.66
C ASN A 14 -2.97 -19.91 8.02
N GLN A 15 -2.94 -19.86 6.70
CA GLN A 15 -2.26 -18.78 5.98
C GLN A 15 -3.09 -17.52 6.21
N TYR A 16 -2.75 -16.78 7.27
CA TYR A 16 -3.23 -15.42 7.42
C TYR A 16 -2.73 -14.62 6.20
N SER A 17 -3.57 -14.54 5.19
CA SER A 17 -3.31 -13.64 4.07
C SER A 17 -3.41 -12.21 4.63
N ILE A 18 -2.32 -11.44 4.50
CA ILE A 18 -2.32 -10.02 4.87
C ILE A 18 -3.47 -9.34 4.13
N GLU A 19 -4.33 -8.64 4.86
CA GLU A 19 -5.48 -7.94 4.28
C GLU A 19 -5.03 -6.86 3.29
N THR A 20 -5.77 -6.74 2.18
CA THR A 20 -5.52 -5.75 1.13
C THR A 20 -6.80 -4.99 0.80
N PRO A 21 -6.72 -3.72 0.35
CA PRO A 21 -7.88 -2.96 -0.07
C PRO A 21 -8.65 -3.66 -1.19
N ASN A 22 -9.98 -3.59 -1.12
CA ASN A 22 -10.84 -4.09 -2.17
C ASN A 22 -10.81 -3.15 -3.37
N TYR A 23 -10.89 -3.75 -4.54
CA TYR A 23 -11.13 -3.03 -5.78
C TYR A 23 -11.94 -3.87 -6.77
N LYS A 24 -12.64 -3.18 -7.66
CA LYS A 24 -13.25 -3.77 -8.84
C LYS A 24 -12.31 -3.58 -10.03
N LEU A 25 -11.97 -4.67 -10.71
CA LEU A 25 -11.27 -4.59 -11.99
C LEU A 25 -12.24 -4.06 -13.05
N VAL A 26 -11.95 -2.88 -13.59
CA VAL A 26 -12.75 -2.24 -14.64
C VAL A 26 -12.31 -2.69 -16.02
N LYS A 27 -10.99 -2.62 -16.27
CA LYS A 27 -10.40 -3.03 -17.56
C LYS A 27 -8.97 -3.48 -17.39
N LYS A 28 -8.57 -4.49 -18.16
CA LYS A 28 -7.21 -4.99 -18.22
C LYS A 28 -6.61 -4.68 -19.58
N TYR A 29 -5.47 -4.02 -19.57
CA TYR A 29 -4.62 -3.78 -20.74
C TYR A 29 -3.40 -4.73 -20.69
N LYS A 30 -2.58 -4.69 -21.74
CA LYS A 30 -1.38 -5.54 -21.82
C LYS A 30 -0.42 -5.33 -20.64
N ASN A 31 -0.21 -4.06 -20.23
CA ASN A 31 0.82 -3.69 -19.25
C ASN A 31 0.25 -3.05 -17.97
N PHE A 32 -1.03 -2.70 -17.93
CA PHE A 32 -1.66 -2.07 -16.78
C PHE A 32 -3.13 -2.46 -16.65
N GLU A 33 -3.72 -2.13 -15.51
CA GLU A 33 -5.13 -2.38 -15.18
C GLU A 33 -5.80 -1.06 -14.80
N ILE A 34 -7.09 -0.93 -15.11
CA ILE A 34 -7.95 0.11 -14.53
C ILE A 34 -8.76 -0.55 -13.42
N ARG A 35 -8.71 0.06 -12.24
CA ARG A 35 -9.42 -0.42 -11.06
C ARG A 35 -10.22 0.71 -10.43
N ASP A 36 -11.38 0.38 -9.87
CA ASP A 36 -12.14 1.24 -8.97
C ASP A 36 -11.92 0.71 -7.54
N TYR A 37 -11.29 1.52 -6.68
CA TYR A 37 -11.09 1.18 -5.28
C TYR A 37 -12.26 1.65 -4.44
N GLU A 38 -12.65 0.80 -3.48
CA GLU A 38 -13.56 1.19 -2.42
C GLU A 38 -12.91 2.24 -1.52
N GLU A 39 -13.73 3.00 -0.81
CA GLU A 39 -13.25 3.89 0.25
C GLU A 39 -12.54 3.09 1.33
N MET A 40 -11.46 3.64 1.86
CA MET A 40 -10.64 3.01 2.88
C MET A 40 -10.22 4.03 3.94
N ILE A 41 -9.96 3.57 5.15
CA ILE A 41 -9.33 4.39 6.18
C ILE A 41 -7.82 4.18 6.12
N VAL A 42 -7.08 5.26 6.26
CA VAL A 42 -5.62 5.23 6.26
C VAL A 42 -5.06 5.96 7.48
N ALA A 43 -4.01 5.38 8.07
CA ALA A 43 -3.10 6.13 8.92
C ALA A 43 -1.97 6.65 8.05
N HIS A 44 -1.69 7.96 8.10
CA HIS A 44 -0.72 8.57 7.20
C HIS A 44 0.15 9.62 7.90
N THR A 45 1.32 9.87 7.31
CA THR A 45 2.27 10.88 7.80
C THR A 45 3.00 11.52 6.62
N LYS A 46 3.23 12.84 6.70
CA LYS A 46 3.99 13.60 5.70
C LYS A 46 5.43 13.79 6.16
N ILE A 47 6.38 13.57 5.26
CA ILE A 47 7.80 13.65 5.55
C ILE A 47 8.51 14.42 4.45
N LYS A 48 9.27 15.45 4.83
CA LYS A 48 10.12 16.25 3.92
C LYS A 48 11.55 15.72 3.95
N ARG A 49 11.84 14.69 3.17
CA ARG A 49 13.15 14.03 3.04
C ARG A 49 13.29 13.39 1.66
N THR A 50 14.40 12.66 1.44
CA THR A 50 14.53 11.80 0.25
C THR A 50 13.47 10.70 0.25
N PHE A 51 13.17 10.13 -0.89
CA PHE A 51 12.19 9.04 -1.03
C PHE A 51 12.49 7.88 -0.07
N ARG A 52 13.75 7.44 0.01
CA ARG A 52 14.17 6.32 0.88
C ARG A 52 13.96 6.64 2.35
N GLU A 53 14.38 7.82 2.79
CA GLU A 53 14.24 8.24 4.19
C GLU A 53 12.79 8.46 4.56
N SER A 54 11.99 9.00 3.64
CA SER A 54 10.55 9.20 3.83
C SER A 54 9.84 7.87 4.03
N ASN A 55 10.13 6.86 3.19
CA ASN A 55 9.57 5.52 3.35
C ASN A 55 9.94 4.92 4.71
N SER A 56 11.21 4.94 5.10
CA SER A 56 11.63 4.32 6.36
C SER A 56 11.13 5.08 7.59
N THR A 57 11.08 6.41 7.54
CA THR A 57 10.57 7.23 8.64
C THR A 57 9.06 7.10 8.77
N GLY A 58 8.33 7.17 7.64
CA GLY A 58 6.88 7.02 7.62
C GLY A 58 6.44 5.64 8.10
N PHE A 59 7.12 4.59 7.62
CA PHE A 59 6.86 3.24 8.10
C PHE A 59 6.99 3.15 9.62
N ARG A 60 8.09 3.63 10.21
CA ARG A 60 8.30 3.57 11.67
C ARG A 60 7.26 4.33 12.46
N ARG A 61 6.85 5.53 11.99
CA ARG A 61 5.83 6.33 12.67
C ARG A 61 4.48 5.62 12.70
N ILE A 62 4.05 5.07 11.56
CA ILE A 62 2.75 4.39 11.48
C ILE A 62 2.82 3.00 12.13
N ALA A 63 3.95 2.30 12.03
CA ALA A 63 4.16 1.05 12.76
C ALA A 63 4.07 1.25 14.28
N ASN A 64 4.65 2.34 14.81
CA ASN A 64 4.47 2.70 16.22
C ASN A 64 2.99 2.82 16.57
N TYR A 65 2.21 3.51 15.76
CA TYR A 65 0.77 3.68 15.98
C TYR A 65 0.03 2.33 16.02
N ILE A 66 0.26 1.44 15.04
CA ILE A 66 -0.46 0.16 14.97
C ILE A 66 0.01 -0.87 16.02
N PHE A 67 1.20 -0.70 16.59
CA PHE A 67 1.74 -1.56 17.64
C PHE A 67 1.56 -0.96 19.05
N GLY A 68 0.52 -0.16 19.27
CA GLY A 68 0.13 0.33 20.59
C GLY A 68 0.57 1.76 20.92
N GLY A 69 1.24 2.48 20.01
CA GLY A 69 1.57 3.90 20.17
C GLY A 69 0.34 4.80 19.93
N ASN A 70 -0.71 4.58 20.72
CA ASN A 70 -1.98 5.26 20.64
C ASN A 70 -2.65 5.34 22.02
N ASP A 71 -3.60 6.23 22.18
CA ASP A 71 -4.28 6.57 23.45
C ASP A 71 -4.97 5.38 24.15
N LYS A 72 -5.14 4.24 23.46
CA LYS A 72 -5.73 3.01 24.01
C LYS A 72 -4.74 1.88 24.17
N SER A 73 -3.47 2.06 23.83
CA SER A 73 -2.46 0.99 23.74
C SER A 73 -2.96 -0.21 22.91
N MET A 74 -3.81 0.07 21.90
CA MET A 74 -4.44 -0.96 21.06
C MET A 74 -3.47 -1.43 19.98
N GLU A 75 -3.33 -2.74 19.83
CA GLU A 75 -2.67 -3.33 18.67
C GLU A 75 -3.67 -3.43 17.50
N ILE A 76 -3.28 -2.92 16.35
CA ILE A 76 -4.04 -2.94 15.10
C ILE A 76 -3.32 -3.86 14.13
N ALA A 77 -4.06 -4.76 13.49
CA ALA A 77 -3.47 -5.72 12.55
C ALA A 77 -2.81 -5.00 11.34
N MET A 78 -1.66 -5.50 10.93
CA MET A 78 -0.96 -4.96 9.76
C MET A 78 -1.66 -5.41 8.47
N THR A 79 -1.84 -4.48 7.54
CA THR A 79 -2.36 -4.73 6.19
C THR A 79 -1.29 -4.46 5.13
N ALA A 80 -1.58 -4.76 3.90
CA ALA A 80 -0.78 -4.39 2.73
C ALA A 80 -1.68 -3.75 1.65
N PRO A 81 -1.16 -2.85 0.85
CA PRO A 81 0.22 -2.36 0.77
C PRO A 81 0.50 -1.17 1.70
N VAL A 82 1.79 -0.87 1.88
CA VAL A 82 2.24 0.47 2.27
C VAL A 82 2.20 1.35 1.03
N LEU A 83 1.48 2.47 1.12
CA LEU A 83 1.35 3.45 0.05
C LEU A 83 2.32 4.62 0.28
N THR A 84 3.05 5.01 -0.74
CA THR A 84 3.85 6.25 -0.72
C THR A 84 3.42 7.14 -1.86
N LYS A 85 2.81 8.27 -1.52
CA LYS A 85 2.41 9.30 -2.47
C LYS A 85 3.61 10.20 -2.78
N PHE A 86 3.84 10.43 -4.06
CA PHE A 86 4.84 11.36 -4.55
C PHE A 86 4.36 12.81 -4.39
N PRO A 87 5.30 13.76 -4.24
CA PRO A 87 4.97 15.18 -4.25
C PRO A 87 4.25 15.58 -5.53
N SER A 88 3.19 16.38 -5.41
CA SER A 88 2.50 16.97 -6.58
C SER A 88 3.33 18.08 -7.23
N ASP A 89 4.16 18.79 -6.43
CA ASP A 89 5.15 19.77 -6.91
C ASP A 89 6.53 19.10 -6.97
N ILE A 90 7.17 19.15 -8.14
CA ILE A 90 8.48 18.56 -8.41
C ILE A 90 9.59 19.15 -7.51
N ASN A 91 9.41 20.37 -7.03
CA ASN A 91 10.32 21.04 -6.10
C ASN A 91 10.05 20.70 -4.63
N SER A 92 8.94 20.04 -4.35
CA SER A 92 8.56 19.61 -3.02
C SER A 92 9.12 18.22 -2.75
N ASN A 93 9.98 18.07 -1.76
CA ASN A 93 10.43 16.75 -1.28
C ASN A 93 9.51 16.21 -0.18
N ILE A 94 8.20 16.52 -0.22
CA ILE A 94 7.23 16.08 0.78
C ILE A 94 6.53 14.83 0.24
N PHE A 95 6.91 13.67 0.78
CA PHE A 95 6.24 12.40 0.53
C PHE A 95 5.20 12.15 1.63
N GLU A 96 4.12 11.46 1.27
CA GLU A 96 3.16 10.97 2.25
C GLU A 96 3.19 9.45 2.26
N VAL A 97 3.47 8.88 3.43
CA VAL A 97 3.41 7.43 3.64
C VAL A 97 2.11 7.10 4.36
N SER A 98 1.43 6.06 3.91
CA SER A 98 0.14 5.65 4.47
C SER A 98 0.05 4.12 4.60
N PHE A 99 -0.59 3.66 5.68
CA PHE A 99 -1.05 2.28 5.83
C PHE A 99 -2.57 2.27 5.75
N VAL A 100 -3.11 1.31 5.04
CA VAL A 100 -4.56 1.07 5.05
C VAL A 100 -4.92 0.42 6.38
N MET A 101 -5.98 0.87 7.02
CA MET A 101 -6.47 0.24 8.24
C MET A 101 -7.32 -0.99 7.91
N PRO A 102 -7.33 -2.02 8.79
CA PRO A 102 -8.19 -3.19 8.62
C PRO A 102 -9.66 -2.78 8.50
N LYS A 103 -10.43 -3.50 7.67
CA LYS A 103 -11.85 -3.20 7.40
C LYS A 103 -12.77 -3.36 8.60
N GLU A 104 -12.34 -4.10 9.60
CA GLU A 104 -13.08 -4.25 10.87
C GLU A 104 -13.17 -2.95 11.67
N HIS A 105 -12.31 -1.95 11.35
CA HIS A 105 -12.30 -0.65 12.01
C HIS A 105 -13.03 0.42 11.21
N ASN A 106 -13.61 1.37 11.94
CA ASN A 106 -14.10 2.64 11.41
C ASN A 106 -13.41 3.79 12.15
N LEU A 107 -13.59 5.04 11.67
CA LEU A 107 -12.94 6.21 12.29
C LEU A 107 -13.21 6.38 13.79
N LYS A 108 -14.38 5.92 14.27
CA LYS A 108 -14.76 6.05 15.68
C LYS A 108 -14.16 4.95 16.56
N SER A 109 -13.87 3.78 15.99
CA SER A 109 -13.29 2.64 16.71
C SER A 109 -11.76 2.73 16.82
N LEU A 110 -11.12 3.39 15.87
CA LEU A 110 -9.67 3.58 15.87
C LEU A 110 -9.23 4.51 17.00
N PRO A 111 -8.15 4.20 17.71
CA PRO A 111 -7.57 5.05 18.74
C PRO A 111 -6.85 6.25 18.14
N SER A 112 -6.66 7.30 18.93
CA SER A 112 -5.88 8.47 18.51
C SER A 112 -4.38 8.16 18.55
N PRO A 113 -3.59 8.51 17.50
CA PRO A 113 -2.13 8.34 17.53
C PRO A 113 -1.47 9.18 18.61
N ASP A 114 -0.50 8.63 19.34
CA ASP A 114 0.33 9.38 20.30
C ASP A 114 1.25 10.38 19.59
N LEU A 115 1.64 10.07 18.35
CA LEU A 115 2.47 10.97 17.54
C LEU A 115 1.59 11.95 16.76
N GLU A 116 1.66 13.23 17.05
CA GLU A 116 0.97 14.32 16.32
C GLU A 116 1.26 14.35 14.82
N THR A 117 2.38 13.73 14.41
CA THR A 117 2.76 13.62 13.00
C THR A 117 2.04 12.51 12.25
N VAL A 118 1.25 11.68 12.93
CA VAL A 118 0.41 10.62 12.34
C VAL A 118 -1.04 11.07 12.39
N SER A 119 -1.74 10.96 11.29
CA SER A 119 -3.16 11.30 11.18
C SER A 119 -3.94 10.12 10.60
N ILE A 120 -5.21 10.02 10.95
CA ILE A 120 -6.14 9.01 10.44
C ILE A 120 -7.22 9.72 9.63
N SER A 121 -7.52 9.23 8.45
CA SER A 121 -8.57 9.80 7.59
C SER A 121 -9.13 8.76 6.63
N GLU A 122 -10.34 9.02 6.16
CA GLU A 122 -10.90 8.34 5.01
C GLU A 122 -10.14 8.74 3.74
N ARG A 123 -9.98 7.78 2.85
CA ARG A 123 -9.33 8.00 1.55
C ARG A 123 -10.10 7.30 0.45
N GLN A 124 -10.49 8.08 -0.55
CA GLN A 124 -11.08 7.57 -1.76
C GLN A 124 -10.07 7.71 -2.91
N LEU A 125 -9.57 6.56 -3.39
CA LEU A 125 -8.70 6.55 -4.57
C LEU A 125 -9.52 6.68 -5.86
N GLY A 126 -10.78 6.22 -5.84
CA GLY A 126 -11.65 6.22 -7.00
C GLY A 126 -11.10 5.36 -8.15
N ARG A 127 -11.24 5.86 -9.37
CA ARG A 127 -10.73 5.18 -10.57
C ARG A 127 -9.25 5.45 -10.77
N VAL A 128 -8.49 4.38 -10.88
CA VAL A 128 -7.04 4.46 -11.01
C VAL A 128 -6.51 3.53 -12.10
N ALA A 129 -5.38 3.90 -12.69
CA ALA A 129 -4.54 3.01 -13.47
C ALA A 129 -3.46 2.42 -12.60
N VAL A 130 -3.20 1.12 -12.77
CA VAL A 130 -2.26 0.35 -11.94
C VAL A 130 -1.28 -0.42 -12.81
N PHE A 131 0.02 -0.19 -12.60
CA PHE A 131 1.11 -0.89 -13.26
C PHE A 131 1.88 -1.74 -12.24
N LYS A 132 2.02 -3.04 -12.48
CA LYS A 132 2.71 -3.98 -11.57
C LYS A 132 4.18 -4.13 -11.94
N PHE A 133 5.05 -4.14 -10.91
CA PHE A 133 6.48 -4.41 -11.11
C PHE A 133 7.10 -5.16 -9.94
N GLY A 134 8.16 -5.91 -10.22
CA GLY A 134 8.92 -6.65 -9.22
C GLY A 134 10.17 -5.93 -8.74
N GLY A 135 10.88 -6.53 -7.78
CA GLY A 135 12.15 -6.03 -7.27
C GLY A 135 12.03 -4.91 -6.25
N TRP A 136 13.14 -4.24 -5.96
CA TRP A 136 13.15 -3.12 -5.02
C TRP A 136 12.48 -1.88 -5.63
N ALA A 137 11.57 -1.27 -4.90
CA ALA A 137 10.96 0.03 -5.25
C ALA A 137 11.90 1.17 -4.86
N THR A 138 13.07 1.25 -5.51
CA THR A 138 13.97 2.41 -5.37
C THR A 138 13.37 3.61 -6.08
N GLU A 139 13.79 4.83 -5.73
CA GLU A 139 13.27 6.06 -6.33
C GLU A 139 13.39 6.04 -7.87
N ASN A 140 14.57 5.70 -8.39
CA ASN A 140 14.81 5.67 -9.84
C ASN A 140 13.94 4.63 -10.54
N ARG A 141 13.81 3.42 -9.96
CA ARG A 141 12.96 2.38 -10.55
C ARG A 141 11.48 2.77 -10.48
N THR A 142 11.06 3.37 -9.39
CA THR A 142 9.67 3.84 -9.24
C THR A 142 9.37 4.92 -10.27
N LYS A 143 10.24 5.93 -10.44
CA LYS A 143 10.11 6.95 -11.49
C LYS A 143 10.05 6.33 -12.89
N TYR A 144 10.92 5.37 -13.19
CA TYR A 144 10.89 4.66 -14.47
C TYR A 144 9.53 4.00 -14.74
N TYR A 145 8.93 3.31 -13.76
CA TYR A 145 7.63 2.66 -13.94
C TYR A 145 6.46 3.65 -13.95
N ILE A 146 6.59 4.80 -13.28
CA ILE A 146 5.64 5.92 -13.41
C ILE A 146 5.61 6.37 -14.87
N ASP A 147 6.78 6.63 -15.49
CA ASP A 147 6.89 7.05 -16.88
C ASP A 147 6.32 5.99 -17.84
N GLN A 148 6.56 4.69 -17.57
CA GLN A 148 5.99 3.59 -18.37
C GLN A 148 4.45 3.60 -18.31
N LEU A 149 3.87 3.83 -17.13
CA LEU A 149 2.42 3.91 -16.98
C LEU A 149 1.86 5.16 -17.66
N ILE A 150 2.46 6.33 -17.45
CA ILE A 150 2.03 7.58 -18.10
C ILE A 150 2.07 7.44 -19.63
N ASN A 151 3.15 6.87 -20.20
CA ASN A 151 3.24 6.64 -21.63
C ASN A 151 2.20 5.64 -22.14
N SER A 152 1.85 4.63 -21.35
CA SER A 152 0.80 3.68 -21.68
C SER A 152 -0.58 4.34 -21.68
N LEU A 153 -0.86 5.18 -20.67
CA LEU A 153 -2.11 5.96 -20.59
C LEU A 153 -2.27 6.91 -21.79
N LYS A 154 -1.19 7.62 -22.17
CA LYS A 154 -1.21 8.50 -23.36
C LYS A 154 -1.55 7.75 -24.64
N LYS A 155 -1.00 6.54 -24.86
CA LYS A 155 -1.30 5.70 -26.02
C LYS A 155 -2.78 5.29 -26.07
N GLU A 156 -3.37 5.06 -24.93
CA GLU A 156 -4.78 4.67 -24.79
C GLU A 156 -5.72 5.88 -24.68
N ARG A 157 -5.18 7.12 -24.74
CA ARG A 157 -5.93 8.39 -24.62
C ARG A 157 -6.67 8.51 -23.30
N ILE A 158 -6.03 8.09 -22.21
CA ILE A 158 -6.55 8.16 -20.84
C ILE A 158 -5.80 9.27 -20.11
N ASP A 159 -6.53 10.20 -19.49
CA ASP A 159 -5.96 11.33 -18.77
C ASP A 159 -5.62 10.94 -17.34
N ALA A 160 -4.36 11.10 -16.96
CA ALA A 160 -3.91 11.08 -15.58
C ALA A 160 -4.28 12.41 -14.91
N VAL A 161 -5.04 12.38 -13.81
CA VAL A 161 -5.63 13.60 -13.22
C VAL A 161 -5.26 13.86 -11.77
N GLY A 162 -4.47 13.01 -11.17
CA GLY A 162 -4.27 13.14 -9.73
C GLY A 162 -2.95 12.58 -9.22
N ASP A 163 -3.02 12.15 -8.00
CA ASP A 163 -1.90 11.67 -7.23
C ASP A 163 -1.22 10.44 -7.85
N ILE A 164 0.10 10.43 -7.75
CA ILE A 164 0.93 9.29 -8.14
C ILE A 164 1.43 8.62 -6.85
N MET A 165 1.19 7.31 -6.74
CA MET A 165 1.60 6.53 -5.58
C MET A 165 2.35 5.28 -6.01
N VAL A 166 3.26 4.83 -5.14
CA VAL A 166 3.80 3.47 -5.17
C VAL A 166 3.23 2.67 -4.01
N ALA A 167 2.73 1.49 -4.32
CA ALA A 167 2.21 0.52 -3.38
C ALA A 167 3.21 -0.63 -3.21
N GLN A 168 3.67 -0.89 -1.98
CA GLN A 168 4.64 -1.91 -1.64
C GLN A 168 3.97 -2.98 -0.77
N TYR A 169 3.88 -4.21 -1.28
CA TYR A 169 3.10 -5.28 -0.66
C TYR A 169 3.90 -6.19 0.27
N ASN A 170 5.21 -6.16 0.18
CA ASN A 170 6.04 -7.16 0.84
C ASN A 170 6.87 -6.58 1.99
N SER A 171 7.05 -7.40 3.02
CA SER A 171 8.01 -7.17 4.09
C SER A 171 9.42 -6.88 3.53
N PRO A 172 10.25 -6.09 4.24
CA PRO A 172 11.66 -5.84 3.86
C PRO A 172 12.49 -7.10 3.64
N TRP A 173 12.14 -8.20 4.27
CA TRP A 173 12.87 -9.49 4.21
C TRP A 173 12.61 -10.30 2.92
N VAL A 174 11.57 -9.96 2.16
CA VAL A 174 11.26 -10.67 0.93
C VAL A 174 12.30 -10.35 -0.14
N MET A 175 12.90 -11.39 -0.72
CA MET A 175 13.93 -11.26 -1.77
C MET A 175 13.37 -10.53 -3.01
N PRO A 176 14.23 -9.75 -3.71
CA PRO A 176 13.79 -8.90 -4.82
C PRO A 176 12.92 -9.59 -5.89
N PRO A 177 13.23 -10.80 -6.37
CA PRO A 177 12.43 -11.46 -7.40
C PRO A 177 10.98 -11.71 -7.01
N PHE A 178 10.70 -11.86 -5.71
CA PHE A 178 9.37 -12.17 -5.17
C PHE A 178 8.62 -10.93 -4.68
N ARG A 179 9.19 -9.73 -4.84
CA ARG A 179 8.55 -8.49 -4.44
C ARG A 179 7.47 -8.09 -5.43
N LYS A 180 6.32 -7.72 -4.87
CA LYS A 180 5.21 -7.13 -5.59
C LYS A 180 5.12 -5.65 -5.25
N ASN A 181 5.18 -4.81 -6.27
CA ASN A 181 4.93 -3.38 -6.15
C ASN A 181 3.98 -2.95 -7.27
N GLU A 182 3.28 -1.86 -7.04
CA GLU A 182 2.38 -1.27 -8.03
C GLU A 182 2.59 0.24 -8.08
N ILE A 183 2.57 0.82 -9.29
CA ILE A 183 2.35 2.26 -9.47
C ILE A 183 0.85 2.46 -9.60
N ILE A 184 0.32 3.42 -8.89
CA ILE A 184 -1.09 3.78 -8.89
C ILE A 184 -1.21 5.26 -9.28
N ILE A 185 -1.98 5.56 -10.31
CA ILE A 185 -2.22 6.92 -10.79
C ILE A 185 -3.73 7.13 -10.93
N ALA A 186 -4.26 8.20 -10.34
CA ALA A 186 -5.66 8.57 -10.52
C ALA A 186 -5.93 9.01 -11.97
N ILE A 187 -7.04 8.55 -12.55
CA ILE A 187 -7.44 8.84 -13.94
C ILE A 187 -8.85 9.40 -13.98
N LYS A 188 -9.15 10.09 -15.11
CA LYS A 188 -10.49 10.62 -15.38
C LYS A 188 -11.39 9.57 -16.02
#